data_b7a9d9cf461abb5c2504fa250616d291
#
_entry.id   b7a9d9cf461abb5c2504fa250616d291
#
_cell.length_a   1.000
_cell.length_b   1.000
_cell.length_c   1.000
_cell.angle_alpha   90.00
_cell.angle_beta   90.00
_cell.angle_gamma   90.00
#
_symmetry.space_group_name_H-M   'P 1'
#
loop_
_entity.id
_entity.type
_entity.pdbx_description
1 polymer ?
#
loop_
_entity_poly.entity_id
_entity_poly.type
_entity_poly.pdbx_seq_one_letter_code
_entity_poly.pdbx_strand_id
1 'polypeptide(L)'
;DGVGFGLNSRLQVTFPQNGTYSVTATSYAANEVGAYSLVLRTGSSVQNAASGRVYAVLGGITNYTTASRLEGCAEDASSLFATLQQSGLLAPQSVVLTDAALTRDALRRAFQSVGSAMAPDDVFVFFFSGHGSQISGGEFDGNDETLVLADGEFRDDEMADLFDLIPGRVAIIALDSCFSGGFARDVISEPGRMGIFSSEEDVTSNVAIRFAAGGFLSYFFRNGMGGAADIDPVDGAITAGELAQYLRQQWAQHMLNERTETSSAENAWQNLVIDRGSVKVSDVIMYNP
;
A
#
# COMPACT_ATOMS: atom_id res chain seq x y z
N ASP A 1 28.71 6.74 3.75
CA ASP A 1 29.15 5.71 4.70
C ASP A 1 27.99 4.76 4.92
N GLY A 2 28.08 3.56 4.34
CA GLY A 2 27.04 2.55 4.46
C GLY A 2 27.00 1.97 5.86
N VAL A 3 25.93 2.22 6.60
CA VAL A 3 25.64 1.56 7.86
C VAL A 3 24.52 0.55 7.61
N GLY A 4 24.87 -0.70 7.46
CA GLY A 4 23.87 -1.77 7.27
C GLY A 4 24.45 -3.05 6.65
N PHE A 5 23.75 -4.14 6.78
CA PHE A 5 24.12 -5.46 6.26
C PHE A 5 24.14 -5.47 4.71
N GLY A 6 25.17 -4.93 4.14
CA GLY A 6 25.42 -4.84 2.72
C GLY A 6 26.17 -3.54 2.48
N LEU A 7 27.42 -3.62 2.11
CA LEU A 7 28.37 -2.51 1.94
C LEU A 7 28.01 -1.65 0.70
N ASN A 8 26.81 -1.12 0.63
CA ASN A 8 26.38 -0.21 -0.43
C ASN A 8 26.56 1.24 0.02
N SER A 9 27.33 2.00 -0.73
CA SER A 9 27.51 3.44 -0.51
C SER A 9 26.79 4.22 -1.59
N ARG A 10 26.11 5.28 -1.20
CA ARG A 10 25.48 6.25 -2.11
C ARG A 10 26.12 7.61 -1.94
N LEU A 11 26.45 8.25 -3.05
CA LEU A 11 26.92 9.62 -3.08
C LEU A 11 26.03 10.42 -4.04
N GLN A 12 25.43 11.48 -3.52
CA GLN A 12 24.68 12.44 -4.32
C GLN A 12 25.50 13.73 -4.45
N VAL A 13 25.76 14.16 -5.67
CA VAL A 13 26.56 15.35 -5.96
C VAL A 13 25.84 16.21 -6.98
N THR A 14 25.68 17.49 -6.67
CA THR A 14 25.22 18.47 -7.65
C THR A 14 26.43 19.13 -8.28
N PHE A 15 26.57 19.00 -9.60
CA PHE A 15 27.65 19.61 -10.34
C PHE A 15 27.30 21.05 -10.73
N PRO A 16 28.15 22.04 -10.39
CA PRO A 16 27.83 23.45 -10.60
C PRO A 16 27.91 23.89 -12.05
N GLN A 17 28.54 23.10 -12.91
CA GLN A 17 28.69 23.40 -14.35
C GLN A 17 28.91 22.12 -15.16
N ASN A 18 28.74 22.21 -16.47
CA ASN A 18 29.06 21.12 -17.38
C ASN A 18 30.57 20.84 -17.40
N GLY A 19 30.96 19.58 -17.28
CA GLY A 19 32.36 19.19 -17.25
C GLY A 19 32.53 17.67 -17.12
N THR A 20 33.78 17.23 -17.11
CA THR A 20 34.14 15.84 -16.84
C THR A 20 34.47 15.70 -15.36
N TYR A 21 33.82 14.77 -14.70
CA TYR A 21 34.00 14.47 -13.29
C TYR A 21 34.43 13.03 -13.12
N SER A 22 35.27 12.75 -12.13
CA SER A 22 35.73 11.41 -11.78
C SER A 22 35.05 10.93 -10.52
N VAL A 23 34.54 9.69 -10.54
CA VAL A 23 34.04 8.99 -9.36
C VAL A 23 34.98 7.84 -9.05
N THR A 24 35.53 7.82 -7.85
CA THR A 24 36.44 6.78 -7.40
C THR A 24 35.76 5.91 -6.36
N ALA A 25 35.64 4.62 -6.62
CA ALA A 25 35.22 3.62 -5.65
C ALA A 25 36.44 3.08 -4.91
N THR A 26 36.38 3.07 -3.58
CA THR A 26 37.45 2.54 -2.73
C THR A 26 36.87 1.57 -1.71
N SER A 27 37.68 0.61 -1.25
CA SER A 27 37.33 -0.24 -0.12
C SER A 27 37.41 0.52 1.19
N TYR A 28 36.62 0.10 2.19
CA TYR A 28 36.61 0.68 3.54
C TYR A 28 37.94 0.40 4.28
N ALA A 29 38.49 -0.78 4.10
CA ALA A 29 39.76 -1.17 4.72
C ALA A 29 40.88 -1.31 3.69
N ALA A 30 42.11 -1.07 4.12
CA ALA A 30 43.29 -1.24 3.28
C ALA A 30 43.45 -2.72 2.87
N ASN A 31 43.77 -2.95 1.60
CA ASN A 31 44.00 -4.25 1.00
C ASN A 31 42.75 -5.17 0.84
N GLU A 32 41.55 -4.64 1.01
CA GLU A 32 40.35 -5.36 0.62
C GLU A 32 40.16 -5.28 -0.90
N VAL A 33 39.84 -6.42 -1.50
CA VAL A 33 39.53 -6.54 -2.92
C VAL A 33 38.19 -7.25 -3.08
N GLY A 34 37.39 -6.81 -4.04
CA GLY A 34 36.09 -7.42 -4.30
C GLY A 34 35.46 -6.89 -5.59
N ALA A 35 34.45 -7.58 -6.08
CA ALA A 35 33.64 -7.08 -7.18
C ALA A 35 32.68 -6.02 -6.67
N TYR A 36 32.55 -4.92 -7.41
CA TYR A 36 31.55 -3.88 -7.14
C TYR A 36 30.81 -3.52 -8.41
N SER A 37 29.58 -3.01 -8.22
CA SER A 37 28.81 -2.40 -9.29
C SER A 37 28.70 -0.90 -9.04
N LEU A 38 29.13 -0.08 -9.98
CA LEU A 38 28.93 1.37 -9.95
C LEU A 38 27.73 1.71 -10.83
N VAL A 39 26.65 2.20 -10.24
CA VAL A 39 25.48 2.68 -10.95
C VAL A 39 25.52 4.20 -10.93
N LEU A 40 25.79 4.82 -12.10
CA LEU A 40 25.68 6.24 -12.28
C LEU A 40 24.27 6.57 -12.79
N ARG A 41 23.56 7.37 -12.00
CA ARG A 41 22.29 7.95 -12.43
C ARG A 41 22.49 9.44 -12.61
N THR A 42 22.39 9.94 -13.84
CA THR A 42 22.32 11.38 -14.07
C THR A 42 20.88 11.82 -13.82
N GLY A 43 20.63 12.45 -12.69
CA GLY A 43 19.39 13.18 -12.48
C GLY A 43 19.56 14.63 -12.90
N SER A 44 18.92 15.05 -13.93
CA SER A 44 18.31 16.38 -13.86
C SER A 44 17.36 16.30 -12.68
N SER A 45 17.54 17.15 -11.64
CA SER A 45 16.65 17.24 -10.48
C SER A 45 15.56 16.15 -10.42
N VAL A 46 15.44 15.39 -9.41
CA VAL A 46 14.57 14.22 -9.14
C VAL A 46 13.17 14.21 -9.83
N GLN A 47 12.92 15.06 -10.77
CA GLN A 47 11.67 15.22 -11.51
C GLN A 47 11.52 14.35 -12.76
N ASN A 48 12.51 13.55 -13.17
CA ASN A 48 12.39 12.79 -14.43
C ASN A 48 12.92 11.36 -14.41
N ALA A 49 12.99 10.71 -13.27
CA ALA A 49 12.99 9.25 -13.29
C ALA A 49 11.53 8.82 -13.28
N ALA A 50 11.05 8.36 -14.44
CA ALA A 50 9.71 7.81 -14.62
C ALA A 50 8.72 8.36 -13.60
N SER A 51 8.25 9.54 -13.80
CA SER A 51 7.23 10.14 -12.97
C SER A 51 5.89 9.47 -13.26
N GLY A 52 5.79 8.20 -12.91
CA GLY A 52 4.51 7.56 -12.82
C GLY A 52 3.67 8.36 -11.83
N ARG A 53 2.49 8.72 -12.23
CA ARG A 53 1.52 9.32 -11.31
C ARG A 53 1.04 8.26 -10.35
N VAL A 54 0.55 8.69 -9.20
CA VAL A 54 -0.20 7.84 -8.30
C VAL A 54 -1.67 7.99 -8.62
N TYR A 55 -2.30 6.91 -9.03
CA TYR A 55 -3.75 6.83 -9.18
C TYR A 55 -4.32 6.13 -7.95
N ALA A 56 -5.42 6.64 -7.41
CA ALA A 56 -6.02 6.08 -6.21
C ALA A 56 -7.53 5.93 -6.34
N VAL A 57 -8.03 4.79 -5.88
CA VAL A 57 -9.45 4.56 -5.59
C VAL A 57 -9.53 4.22 -4.11
N LEU A 58 -10.08 5.12 -3.32
CA LEU A 58 -10.10 4.99 -1.86
C LEU A 58 -11.54 4.86 -1.37
N GLY A 59 -11.81 3.83 -0.61
CA GLY A 59 -13.12 3.52 -0.06
C GLY A 59 -13.14 3.55 1.47
N GLY A 60 -14.22 4.07 2.05
CA GLY A 60 -14.42 3.97 3.49
C GLY A 60 -15.89 4.09 3.88
N ILE A 61 -16.39 3.21 4.75
CA ILE A 61 -17.78 3.23 5.19
C ILE A 61 -17.87 3.28 6.72
N THR A 62 -18.36 4.39 7.23
CA THR A 62 -18.69 4.62 8.63
C THR A 62 -20.15 4.31 8.91
N ASN A 63 -21.05 4.77 8.04
CA ASN A 63 -22.49 4.72 8.24
C ASN A 63 -23.14 3.63 7.39
N TYR A 64 -23.11 2.41 7.88
CA TYR A 64 -23.79 1.27 7.27
C TYR A 64 -25.30 1.33 7.51
N THR A 65 -26.09 0.87 6.54
CA THR A 65 -27.54 0.66 6.67
C THR A 65 -27.90 -0.79 7.04
N THR A 66 -27.02 -1.73 6.73
CA THR A 66 -27.24 -3.18 6.89
C THR A 66 -26.32 -3.82 7.93
N ALA A 67 -25.34 -3.09 8.42
CA ALA A 67 -24.37 -3.53 9.43
C ALA A 67 -24.21 -2.47 10.53
N SER A 68 -23.47 -2.80 11.57
CA SER A 68 -23.17 -1.86 12.65
C SER A 68 -22.29 -0.71 12.13
N ARG A 69 -22.52 0.48 12.70
CA ARG A 69 -21.70 1.65 12.41
C ARG A 69 -20.24 1.41 12.84
N LEU A 70 -19.28 1.84 12.01
CA LEU A 70 -17.85 1.87 12.32
C LEU A 70 -17.34 3.31 12.34
N GLU A 71 -16.75 3.72 13.48
CA GLU A 71 -16.21 5.06 13.59
C GLU A 71 -14.93 5.21 12.77
N GLY A 72 -14.82 6.31 12.01
CA GLY A 72 -13.56 6.74 11.40
C GLY A 72 -13.24 6.16 10.01
N CYS A 73 -13.96 5.17 9.51
CA CYS A 73 -13.58 4.51 8.25
C CYS A 73 -13.72 5.42 7.01
N ALA A 74 -14.78 6.23 6.93
CA ALA A 74 -14.95 7.20 5.86
C ALA A 74 -13.89 8.32 5.94
N GLU A 75 -13.54 8.71 7.15
CA GLU A 75 -12.50 9.68 7.45
C GLU A 75 -11.10 9.16 7.11
N ASP A 76 -10.84 7.86 7.27
CA ASP A 76 -9.58 7.22 6.88
C ASP A 76 -9.32 7.36 5.37
N ALA A 77 -10.31 7.02 4.55
CA ALA A 77 -10.22 7.15 3.10
C ALA A 77 -10.01 8.61 2.67
N SER A 78 -10.76 9.54 3.28
CA SER A 78 -10.66 10.97 2.98
C SER A 78 -9.32 11.55 3.41
N SER A 79 -8.80 11.14 4.56
CA SER A 79 -7.51 11.59 5.09
C SER A 79 -6.34 11.04 4.28
N LEU A 80 -6.42 9.78 3.83
CA LEU A 80 -5.42 9.22 2.92
C LEU A 80 -5.42 9.96 1.58
N PHE A 81 -6.60 10.28 1.03
CA PHE A 81 -6.69 11.07 -0.19
C PHE A 81 -6.01 12.43 -0.05
N ALA A 82 -6.28 13.14 1.04
CA ALA A 82 -5.63 14.41 1.33
C ALA A 82 -4.11 14.29 1.47
N THR A 83 -3.63 13.22 2.11
CA THR A 83 -2.20 12.90 2.23
C THR A 83 -1.56 12.67 0.86
N LEU A 84 -2.16 11.84 0.02
CA LEU A 84 -1.66 11.58 -1.34
C LEU A 84 -1.71 12.85 -2.22
N GLN A 85 -2.70 13.69 -2.04
CA GLN A 85 -2.81 14.95 -2.79
C GLN A 85 -1.65 15.91 -2.46
N GLN A 86 -1.16 15.90 -1.23
CA GLN A 86 -0.03 16.74 -0.81
C GLN A 86 1.29 16.36 -1.52
N SER A 87 1.43 15.12 -1.99
CA SER A 87 2.61 14.71 -2.77
C SER A 87 2.73 15.42 -4.13
N GLY A 88 1.64 16.01 -4.62
CA GLY A 88 1.59 16.60 -5.95
C GLY A 88 1.59 15.59 -7.11
N LEU A 89 1.67 14.29 -6.82
CA LEU A 89 1.73 13.22 -7.81
C LEU A 89 0.36 12.56 -8.04
N LEU A 90 -0.62 12.84 -7.19
CA LEU A 90 -1.95 12.24 -7.30
C LEU A 90 -2.62 12.63 -8.63
N ALA A 91 -3.01 11.62 -9.39
CA ALA A 91 -3.67 11.82 -10.68
C ALA A 91 -5.09 12.39 -10.50
N PRO A 92 -5.56 13.27 -11.41
CA PRO A 92 -6.88 13.90 -11.28
C PRO A 92 -8.06 12.93 -11.42
N GLN A 93 -7.85 11.71 -11.94
CA GLN A 93 -8.86 10.66 -11.99
C GLN A 93 -9.00 9.88 -10.69
N SER A 94 -8.12 10.14 -9.72
CA SER A 94 -8.22 9.53 -8.40
C SER A 94 -9.50 9.95 -7.70
N VAL A 95 -10.10 9.03 -6.94
CA VAL A 95 -11.41 9.24 -6.32
C VAL A 95 -11.44 8.69 -4.90
N VAL A 96 -12.18 9.36 -4.05
CA VAL A 96 -12.60 8.86 -2.75
C VAL A 96 -14.11 8.62 -2.74
N LEU A 97 -14.53 7.44 -2.32
CA LEU A 97 -15.92 7.01 -2.21
C LEU A 97 -16.22 6.69 -0.75
N THR A 98 -17.16 7.37 -0.15
CA THR A 98 -17.47 7.18 1.27
C THR A 98 -18.95 6.86 1.50
N ASP A 99 -19.21 6.07 2.53
CA ASP A 99 -20.57 5.73 2.97
C ASP A 99 -21.46 5.26 1.81
N ALA A 100 -22.66 5.85 1.68
CA ALA A 100 -23.63 5.50 0.64
C ALA A 100 -23.13 5.67 -0.80
N ALA A 101 -22.04 6.41 -1.03
CA ALA A 101 -21.45 6.57 -2.35
C ALA A 101 -20.57 5.39 -2.76
N LEU A 102 -20.10 4.58 -1.81
CA LEU A 102 -19.27 3.40 -2.09
C LEU A 102 -20.15 2.19 -2.40
N THR A 103 -20.66 2.14 -3.61
CA THR A 103 -21.44 1.02 -4.17
C THR A 103 -20.61 0.20 -5.12
N ARG A 104 -21.03 -1.06 -5.40
CA ARG A 104 -20.40 -1.95 -6.38
C ARG A 104 -20.21 -1.28 -7.75
N ASP A 105 -21.26 -0.61 -8.23
CA ASP A 105 -21.21 0.09 -9.52
C ASP A 105 -20.29 1.33 -9.49
N ALA A 106 -20.28 2.08 -8.40
CA ALA A 106 -19.38 3.22 -8.25
C ALA A 106 -17.91 2.77 -8.23
N LEU A 107 -17.63 1.68 -7.51
CA LEU A 107 -16.31 1.08 -7.46
C LEU A 107 -15.84 0.62 -8.85
N ARG A 108 -16.68 -0.12 -9.58
CA ARG A 108 -16.36 -0.57 -10.95
C ARG A 108 -16.08 0.61 -11.89
N ARG A 109 -16.91 1.65 -11.87
CA ARG A 109 -16.68 2.86 -12.68
C ARG A 109 -15.38 3.57 -12.31
N ALA A 110 -15.03 3.62 -11.03
CA ALA A 110 -13.78 4.22 -10.58
C ALA A 110 -12.56 3.48 -11.14
N PHE A 111 -12.54 2.15 -11.04
CA PHE A 111 -11.47 1.33 -11.61
C PHE A 111 -11.38 1.46 -13.13
N GLN A 112 -12.50 1.43 -13.84
CA GLN A 112 -12.53 1.64 -15.30
C GLN A 112 -11.98 3.01 -15.70
N SER A 113 -12.38 4.07 -15.00
CA SER A 113 -11.90 5.43 -15.25
C SER A 113 -10.40 5.56 -15.02
N VAL A 114 -9.92 5.03 -13.90
CA VAL A 114 -8.49 5.05 -13.55
C VAL A 114 -7.70 4.19 -14.53
N GLY A 115 -8.08 2.93 -14.75
CA GLY A 115 -7.36 2.01 -15.63
C GLY A 115 -7.25 2.52 -17.07
N SER A 116 -8.29 3.22 -17.57
CA SER A 116 -8.28 3.83 -18.90
C SER A 116 -7.34 5.04 -19.00
N ALA A 117 -6.99 5.68 -17.89
CA ALA A 117 -6.16 6.88 -17.85
C ALA A 117 -4.69 6.59 -17.50
N MET A 118 -4.42 5.44 -16.88
CA MET A 118 -3.09 5.06 -16.41
C MET A 118 -2.14 4.71 -17.56
N ALA A 119 -0.88 5.09 -17.38
CA ALA A 119 0.25 4.60 -18.19
C ALA A 119 0.94 3.41 -17.48
N PRO A 120 1.71 2.58 -18.20
CA PRO A 120 2.39 1.41 -17.61
C PRO A 120 3.37 1.73 -16.48
N ASP A 121 3.91 2.95 -16.43
CA ASP A 121 4.85 3.38 -15.38
C ASP A 121 4.17 3.98 -14.14
N ASP A 122 2.84 4.11 -14.17
CA ASP A 122 2.07 4.64 -13.05
C ASP A 122 1.95 3.62 -11.92
N VAL A 123 1.60 4.13 -10.74
CA VAL A 123 1.31 3.35 -9.54
C VAL A 123 -0.17 3.48 -9.21
N PHE A 124 -0.80 2.38 -8.89
CA PHE A 124 -2.18 2.34 -8.44
C PHE A 124 -2.27 2.01 -6.95
N VAL A 125 -3.19 2.66 -6.26
CA VAL A 125 -3.51 2.39 -4.85
C VAL A 125 -5.02 2.21 -4.73
N PHE A 126 -5.44 1.00 -4.38
CA PHE A 126 -6.76 0.76 -3.82
C PHE A 126 -6.65 0.67 -2.30
N PHE A 127 -7.51 1.39 -1.61
CA PHE A 127 -7.62 1.35 -0.16
C PHE A 127 -9.07 1.20 0.25
N PHE A 128 -9.31 0.39 1.27
CA PHE A 128 -10.63 0.26 1.89
C PHE A 128 -10.51 0.21 3.41
N SER A 129 -11.40 0.92 4.11
CA SER A 129 -11.61 0.85 5.56
C SER A 129 -13.10 0.62 5.84
N GLY A 130 -13.44 -0.48 6.50
CA GLY A 130 -14.83 -0.86 6.73
C GLY A 130 -15.02 -2.31 7.17
N HIS A 131 -16.26 -2.79 7.12
CA HIS A 131 -16.56 -4.19 7.40
C HIS A 131 -16.03 -5.11 6.30
N GLY A 132 -15.38 -6.19 6.73
CA GLY A 132 -15.15 -7.40 5.95
C GLY A 132 -16.03 -8.53 6.46
N SER A 133 -16.38 -9.43 5.58
CA SER A 133 -17.23 -10.60 5.86
C SER A 133 -16.73 -11.83 5.11
N GLN A 134 -17.28 -12.97 5.46
CA GLN A 134 -17.09 -14.23 4.74
C GLN A 134 -18.45 -14.76 4.32
N ILE A 135 -18.56 -15.24 3.10
CA ILE A 135 -19.76 -15.92 2.59
C ILE A 135 -19.39 -17.32 2.13
N SER A 136 -20.33 -18.25 2.18
CA SER A 136 -20.10 -19.58 1.62
C SER A 136 -19.81 -19.48 0.13
N GLY A 137 -18.65 -19.98 -0.28
CA GLY A 137 -18.12 -19.86 -1.63
C GLY A 137 -17.53 -21.14 -2.19
N GLY A 138 -16.86 -21.01 -3.32
CA GLY A 138 -16.23 -22.10 -4.06
C GLY A 138 -14.79 -22.39 -3.69
N GLU A 139 -14.22 -21.66 -2.77
CA GLU A 139 -12.82 -21.79 -2.36
C GLU A 139 -12.52 -23.08 -1.58
N PHE A 140 -11.22 -23.35 -1.39
CA PHE A 140 -10.76 -24.61 -0.77
C PHE A 140 -11.23 -24.77 0.68
N ASP A 141 -11.33 -23.68 1.43
CA ASP A 141 -11.85 -23.65 2.81
C ASP A 141 -13.39 -23.52 2.87
N GLY A 142 -14.04 -23.29 1.73
CA GLY A 142 -15.49 -23.17 1.57
C GLY A 142 -16.04 -21.77 1.81
N ASN A 143 -15.18 -20.75 1.94
CA ASN A 143 -15.56 -19.35 2.14
C ASN A 143 -14.93 -18.45 1.08
N ASP A 144 -15.68 -17.45 0.63
CA ASP A 144 -15.17 -16.31 -0.14
C ASP A 144 -15.10 -15.08 0.80
N GLU A 145 -14.01 -14.37 0.81
CA GLU A 145 -13.87 -13.11 1.56
C GLU A 145 -14.56 -11.97 0.81
N THR A 146 -15.17 -11.07 1.58
CA THR A 146 -15.91 -9.95 1.01
C THR A 146 -15.63 -8.64 1.72
N LEU A 147 -15.69 -7.54 0.97
CA LEU A 147 -15.85 -6.19 1.51
C LEU A 147 -17.34 -5.84 1.56
N VAL A 148 -17.81 -5.34 2.69
CA VAL A 148 -19.21 -4.91 2.82
C VAL A 148 -19.32 -3.49 2.29
N LEU A 149 -19.88 -3.33 1.08
CA LEU A 149 -20.17 -2.04 0.47
C LEU A 149 -21.57 -1.53 0.86
N ALA A 150 -21.89 -0.31 0.44
CA ALA A 150 -23.18 0.32 0.78
C ALA A 150 -24.41 -0.43 0.23
N ASP A 151 -24.23 -1.17 -0.86
CA ASP A 151 -25.29 -1.92 -1.57
C ASP A 151 -25.11 -3.45 -1.52
N GLY A 152 -24.20 -3.94 -0.67
CA GLY A 152 -23.99 -5.38 -0.44
C GLY A 152 -22.54 -5.80 -0.46
N GLU A 153 -22.30 -7.08 -0.38
CA GLU A 153 -20.98 -7.68 -0.32
C GLU A 153 -20.29 -7.70 -1.68
N PHE A 154 -18.99 -7.44 -1.68
CA PHE A 154 -18.13 -7.43 -2.86
C PHE A 154 -17.00 -8.44 -2.66
N ARG A 155 -16.96 -9.48 -3.48
CA ARG A 155 -16.07 -10.62 -3.34
C ARG A 155 -14.63 -10.28 -3.77
N ASP A 156 -13.68 -11.04 -3.27
CA ASP A 156 -12.28 -11.06 -3.66
C ASP A 156 -12.09 -11.38 -5.15
N ASP A 157 -12.80 -12.36 -5.71
CA ASP A 157 -12.86 -12.65 -7.15
C ASP A 157 -13.28 -11.41 -7.97
N GLU A 158 -14.32 -10.69 -7.53
CA GLU A 158 -14.76 -9.47 -8.21
C GLU A 158 -13.72 -8.36 -8.10
N MET A 159 -12.95 -8.34 -7.01
CA MET A 159 -11.83 -7.40 -6.83
C MET A 159 -10.67 -7.76 -7.76
N ALA A 160 -10.35 -9.04 -7.92
CA ALA A 160 -9.34 -9.51 -8.86
C ALA A 160 -9.69 -9.07 -10.31
N ASP A 161 -10.95 -9.24 -10.72
CA ASP A 161 -11.44 -8.76 -12.02
C ASP A 161 -11.25 -7.24 -12.21
N LEU A 162 -11.42 -6.45 -11.14
CA LEU A 162 -11.17 -5.01 -11.20
C LEU A 162 -9.69 -4.68 -11.33
N PHE A 163 -8.83 -5.41 -10.63
CA PHE A 163 -7.39 -5.24 -10.72
C PHE A 163 -6.85 -5.60 -12.11
N ASP A 164 -7.53 -6.45 -12.88
CA ASP A 164 -7.18 -6.75 -14.27
C ASP A 164 -7.33 -5.54 -15.21
N LEU A 165 -8.10 -4.54 -14.81
CA LEU A 165 -8.25 -3.28 -15.54
C LEU A 165 -7.06 -2.32 -15.33
N ILE A 166 -6.16 -2.61 -14.40
CA ILE A 166 -5.10 -1.71 -13.97
C ILE A 166 -3.77 -2.06 -14.64
N PRO A 167 -3.29 -1.25 -15.60
CA PRO A 167 -2.07 -1.53 -16.35
C PRO A 167 -0.79 -1.06 -15.66
N GLY A 168 -0.88 -0.51 -14.46
CA GLY A 168 0.23 0.14 -13.78
C GLY A 168 1.39 -0.80 -13.42
N ARG A 169 2.58 -0.21 -13.25
CA ARG A 169 3.80 -0.92 -12.84
C ARG A 169 3.68 -1.59 -11.47
N VAL A 170 3.02 -0.90 -10.54
CA VAL A 170 2.70 -1.38 -9.20
C VAL A 170 1.25 -1.07 -8.90
N ALA A 171 0.50 -2.07 -8.49
CA ALA A 171 -0.86 -1.94 -8.00
C ALA A 171 -0.93 -2.45 -6.56
N ILE A 172 -1.28 -1.56 -5.63
CA ILE A 172 -1.38 -1.86 -4.21
C ILE A 172 -2.84 -2.01 -3.84
N ILE A 173 -3.17 -3.09 -3.13
CA ILE A 173 -4.41 -3.25 -2.39
C ILE A 173 -4.11 -3.17 -0.90
N ALA A 174 -4.70 -2.20 -0.21
CA ALA A 174 -4.59 -2.04 1.24
C ALA A 174 -5.98 -2.11 1.87
N LEU A 175 -6.23 -3.14 2.66
CA LEU A 175 -7.54 -3.40 3.26
C LEU A 175 -7.46 -3.38 4.78
N ASP A 176 -8.19 -2.47 5.38
CA ASP A 176 -8.40 -2.41 6.82
C ASP A 176 -9.81 -2.90 7.16
N SER A 177 -9.95 -4.21 7.19
CA SER A 177 -11.21 -4.91 7.42
C SER A 177 -10.98 -6.31 7.99
N CYS A 178 -12.00 -6.89 8.59
CA CYS A 178 -11.98 -8.29 9.00
C CYS A 178 -11.73 -9.20 7.78
N PHE A 179 -11.04 -10.32 7.99
CA PHE A 179 -10.80 -11.38 6.99
C PHE A 179 -10.06 -10.91 5.74
N SER A 180 -9.40 -9.76 5.81
CA SER A 180 -8.81 -9.12 4.63
C SER A 180 -7.67 -9.92 3.99
N GLY A 181 -7.00 -10.78 4.75
CA GLY A 181 -5.89 -11.61 4.25
C GLY A 181 -6.27 -12.58 3.13
N GLY A 182 -7.53 -13.00 3.06
CA GLY A 182 -8.01 -13.90 2.01
C GLY A 182 -7.91 -13.31 0.60
N PHE A 183 -8.08 -12.00 0.46
CA PHE A 183 -7.88 -11.29 -0.83
C PHE A 183 -6.49 -11.49 -1.46
N ALA A 184 -5.50 -11.97 -0.70
CA ALA A 184 -4.17 -12.20 -1.24
C ALA A 184 -4.14 -13.27 -2.32
N ARG A 185 -4.97 -14.32 -2.20
CA ARG A 185 -4.98 -15.44 -3.15
C ARG A 185 -5.36 -15.00 -4.56
N ASP A 186 -6.37 -14.15 -4.67
CA ASP A 186 -6.99 -13.79 -5.94
C ASP A 186 -6.38 -12.54 -6.54
N VAL A 187 -6.20 -11.50 -5.72
CA VAL A 187 -5.71 -10.21 -6.22
C VAL A 187 -4.21 -10.20 -6.48
N ILE A 188 -3.40 -10.94 -5.69
CA ILE A 188 -1.91 -10.86 -5.78
C ILE A 188 -1.32 -11.86 -6.78
N SER A 189 -2.11 -12.73 -7.36
CA SER A 189 -1.67 -13.76 -8.32
C SER A 189 -0.97 -13.20 -9.57
N GLU A 190 -1.34 -11.99 -10.00
CA GLU A 190 -0.80 -11.36 -11.20
C GLU A 190 0.44 -10.48 -10.93
N PRO A 191 1.35 -10.31 -11.91
CA PRO A 191 2.54 -9.49 -11.75
C PRO A 191 2.24 -8.02 -11.42
N GLY A 192 3.09 -7.43 -10.56
CA GLY A 192 3.01 -6.02 -10.21
C GLY A 192 1.99 -5.70 -9.12
N ARG A 193 1.37 -6.70 -8.50
CA ARG A 193 0.40 -6.51 -7.43
C ARG A 193 1.03 -6.73 -6.06
N MET A 194 0.63 -5.90 -5.09
CA MET A 194 1.08 -5.96 -3.70
C MET A 194 -0.13 -5.80 -2.77
N GLY A 195 -0.29 -6.75 -1.86
CA GLY A 195 -1.33 -6.76 -0.82
C GLY A 195 -0.81 -6.33 0.54
N ILE A 196 -1.63 -5.55 1.24
CA ILE A 196 -1.39 -5.08 2.62
C ILE A 196 -2.72 -5.21 3.37
N PHE A 197 -2.79 -6.12 4.32
CA PHE A 197 -4.02 -6.52 4.96
C PHE A 197 -3.92 -6.42 6.48
N SER A 198 -4.95 -5.89 7.12
CA SER A 198 -4.96 -5.66 8.57
C SER A 198 -5.20 -6.91 9.41
N SER A 199 -5.60 -8.01 8.79
CA SER A 199 -5.86 -9.29 9.45
C SER A 199 -5.56 -10.46 8.51
N GLU A 200 -5.44 -11.66 9.08
CA GLU A 200 -5.43 -12.92 8.33
C GLU A 200 -6.82 -13.26 7.80
N GLU A 201 -6.94 -14.28 6.96
CA GLU A 201 -8.18 -14.63 6.26
C GLU A 201 -9.31 -15.10 7.20
N ASP A 202 -8.98 -15.68 8.34
CA ASP A 202 -9.93 -16.16 9.35
C ASP A 202 -10.02 -15.26 10.57
N VAL A 203 -9.40 -14.09 10.57
CA VAL A 203 -9.26 -13.21 11.75
C VAL A 203 -9.97 -11.88 11.54
N THR A 204 -10.65 -11.40 12.57
CA THR A 204 -11.27 -10.06 12.58
C THR A 204 -10.25 -8.95 12.78
N SER A 205 -10.59 -7.74 12.39
CA SER A 205 -9.78 -6.52 12.58
C SER A 205 -10.42 -5.57 13.58
N ASN A 206 -9.64 -5.04 14.50
CA ASN A 206 -10.10 -4.10 15.53
C ASN A 206 -10.11 -2.65 15.03
N VAL A 207 -11.03 -1.86 15.58
CA VAL A 207 -11.06 -0.39 15.38
C VAL A 207 -9.95 0.31 16.17
N ALA A 208 -9.36 1.33 15.58
CA ALA A 208 -8.22 2.05 16.14
C ALA A 208 -8.59 3.34 16.88
N ILE A 209 -9.55 3.27 17.78
CA ILE A 209 -10.08 4.43 18.52
C ILE A 209 -8.97 5.28 19.16
N ARG A 210 -7.92 4.65 19.69
CA ARG A 210 -6.78 5.35 20.32
C ARG A 210 -5.98 6.25 19.36
N PHE A 211 -6.11 6.04 18.06
CA PHE A 211 -5.49 6.84 17.02
C PHE A 211 -6.49 7.76 16.30
N ALA A 212 -7.73 7.80 16.76
CA ALA A 212 -8.83 8.49 16.09
C ALA A 212 -8.95 8.09 14.61
N ALA A 213 -8.86 6.79 14.33
CA ALA A 213 -8.94 6.16 13.02
C ALA A 213 -9.91 4.99 13.06
N GLY A 214 -10.43 4.59 11.91
CA GLY A 214 -11.31 3.44 11.78
C GLY A 214 -10.56 2.14 12.00
N GLY A 215 -9.34 2.02 11.48
CA GLY A 215 -8.51 0.85 11.68
C GLY A 215 -7.04 1.18 11.93
N PHE A 216 -6.29 0.21 12.43
CA PHE A 216 -4.86 0.37 12.72
C PHE A 216 -4.03 0.48 11.45
N LEU A 217 -4.34 -0.34 10.45
CA LEU A 217 -3.66 -0.28 9.17
C LEU A 217 -3.90 1.07 8.49
N SER A 218 -5.12 1.58 8.54
CA SER A 218 -5.49 2.89 7.99
C SER A 218 -4.58 4.00 8.52
N TYR A 219 -4.38 4.04 9.83
CA TYR A 219 -3.51 5.02 10.47
C TYR A 219 -2.06 4.89 10.04
N PHE A 220 -1.50 3.68 10.10
CA PHE A 220 -0.09 3.45 9.76
C PHE A 220 0.16 3.59 8.25
N PHE A 221 -0.73 3.10 7.41
CA PHE A 221 -0.60 3.21 5.96
C PHE A 221 -0.63 4.67 5.50
N ARG A 222 -1.58 5.45 6.00
CA ARG A 222 -1.63 6.90 5.73
C ARG A 222 -0.34 7.61 6.14
N ASN A 223 0.19 7.35 7.33
CA ASN A 223 1.42 7.97 7.78
C ASN A 223 2.62 7.52 6.94
N GLY A 224 2.68 6.24 6.59
CA GLY A 224 3.71 5.70 5.70
C GLY A 224 3.71 6.38 4.34
N MET A 225 2.54 6.45 3.71
CA MET A 225 2.33 7.13 2.42
C MET A 225 2.51 8.65 2.51
N GLY A 226 2.39 9.23 3.71
CA GLY A 226 2.68 10.65 3.99
C GLY A 226 4.16 10.96 4.21
N GLY A 227 5.06 10.00 4.00
CA GLY A 227 6.51 10.20 4.09
C GLY A 227 7.19 9.47 5.23
N ALA A 228 6.46 8.98 6.23
CA ALA A 228 7.08 8.28 7.36
C ALA A 228 7.72 6.93 6.97
N ALA A 229 7.41 6.40 5.80
CA ALA A 229 8.03 5.18 5.26
C ALA A 229 9.31 5.43 4.46
N ASP A 230 9.71 6.68 4.21
CA ASP A 230 11.01 7.04 3.63
C ASP A 230 12.08 6.93 4.73
N ILE A 231 12.64 5.72 4.92
CA ILE A 231 13.41 5.38 6.12
C ILE A 231 14.87 4.96 5.86
N ASP A 232 15.16 4.29 4.75
CA ASP A 232 16.53 3.82 4.47
C ASP A 232 16.73 3.47 2.98
N PRO A 233 17.38 4.37 2.22
CA PRO A 233 17.86 5.71 2.63
C PRO A 233 16.73 6.73 2.64
N VAL A 234 16.79 7.71 3.53
CA VAL A 234 15.88 8.87 3.48
C VAL A 234 16.26 9.72 2.27
N ASP A 235 15.55 9.51 1.16
CA ASP A 235 15.92 10.08 -0.15
C ASP A 235 14.76 10.74 -0.92
N GLY A 236 13.62 10.87 -0.27
CA GLY A 236 12.43 11.44 -0.85
C GLY A 236 11.65 10.44 -1.72
N ALA A 237 12.00 9.15 -1.72
CA ALA A 237 11.27 8.11 -2.41
C ALA A 237 10.81 7.04 -1.40
N ILE A 238 9.57 6.62 -1.51
CA ILE A 238 9.05 5.49 -0.75
C ILE A 238 9.02 4.28 -1.68
N THR A 239 9.80 3.26 -1.34
CA THR A 239 9.80 1.98 -2.04
C THR A 239 8.83 0.99 -1.41
N ALA A 240 8.49 -0.06 -2.15
CA ALA A 240 7.65 -1.16 -1.62
C ALA A 240 8.31 -1.85 -0.42
N GLY A 241 9.64 -1.92 -0.40
CA GLY A 241 10.40 -2.45 0.72
C GLY A 241 10.30 -1.59 1.97
N GLU A 242 10.48 -0.29 1.82
CA GLU A 242 10.41 0.67 2.93
C GLU A 242 9.00 0.76 3.51
N LEU A 243 7.97 0.83 2.66
CA LEU A 243 6.59 0.80 3.13
C LEU A 243 6.30 -0.47 3.93
N ALA A 244 6.69 -1.64 3.40
CA ALA A 244 6.50 -2.91 4.10
C ALA A 244 7.29 -2.97 5.42
N GLN A 245 8.51 -2.46 5.45
CA GLN A 245 9.33 -2.41 6.66
C GLN A 245 8.73 -1.47 7.70
N TYR A 246 8.35 -0.26 7.30
CA TYR A 246 7.69 0.72 8.15
C TYR A 246 6.43 0.15 8.79
N LEU A 247 5.54 -0.43 8.00
CA LEU A 247 4.29 -1.00 8.50
C LEU A 247 4.53 -2.13 9.50
N ARG A 248 5.48 -3.04 9.23
CA ARG A 248 5.86 -4.10 10.16
C ARG A 248 6.42 -3.55 11.47
N GLN A 249 7.22 -2.49 11.42
CA GLN A 249 7.76 -1.83 12.62
C GLN A 249 6.66 -1.19 13.45
N GLN A 250 5.74 -0.46 12.81
CA GLN A 250 4.58 0.14 13.50
C GLN A 250 3.70 -0.94 14.12
N TRP A 251 3.45 -2.02 13.39
CA TRP A 251 2.65 -3.14 13.89
C TRP A 251 3.31 -3.80 15.10
N ALA A 252 4.57 -4.14 15.01
CA ALA A 252 5.33 -4.72 16.12
C ALA A 252 5.38 -3.80 17.35
N GLN A 253 5.42 -2.49 17.15
CA GLN A 253 5.45 -1.52 18.26
C GLN A 253 4.09 -1.34 18.94
N HIS A 254 3.00 -1.39 18.19
CA HIS A 254 1.68 -0.98 18.67
C HIS A 254 0.68 -2.12 18.84
N MET A 255 0.87 -3.25 18.13
CA MET A 255 -0.13 -4.32 18.05
C MET A 255 0.20 -5.59 18.84
N LEU A 256 1.33 -5.64 19.56
CA LEU A 256 1.78 -6.84 20.30
C LEU A 256 0.75 -7.39 21.29
N ASN A 257 -0.12 -6.54 21.82
CA ASN A 257 -1.13 -6.92 22.83
C ASN A 257 -2.56 -6.83 22.29
N GLU A 258 -2.73 -6.53 21.01
CA GLU A 258 -4.06 -6.46 20.42
C GLU A 258 -4.60 -7.87 20.17
N ARG A 259 -5.72 -8.15 20.80
CA ARG A 259 -6.46 -9.40 20.66
C ARG A 259 -7.75 -9.15 19.90
N THR A 260 -8.10 -10.12 19.11
CA THR A 260 -9.34 -10.16 18.36
C THR A 260 -9.87 -11.60 18.37
N GLU A 261 -10.74 -11.93 17.43
CA GLU A 261 -11.37 -13.23 17.31
C GLU A 261 -11.21 -13.79 15.89
N THR A 262 -11.23 -15.11 15.81
CA THR A 262 -11.40 -15.80 14.51
C THR A 262 -12.85 -15.76 14.07
N SER A 263 -13.13 -16.21 12.85
CA SER A 263 -14.49 -16.45 12.34
C SER A 263 -15.31 -17.41 13.21
N SER A 264 -14.63 -18.29 13.99
CA SER A 264 -15.23 -19.20 14.95
C SER A 264 -15.33 -18.64 16.38
N ALA A 265 -15.12 -17.34 16.57
CA ALA A 265 -15.09 -16.64 17.86
C ALA A 265 -14.02 -17.15 18.84
N GLU A 266 -12.95 -17.71 18.33
CA GLU A 266 -11.77 -18.08 19.10
C GLU A 266 -10.83 -16.87 19.24
N ASN A 267 -10.14 -16.79 20.41
CA ASN A 267 -9.16 -15.72 20.60
C ASN A 267 -8.02 -15.80 19.59
N ALA A 268 -7.74 -14.70 18.92
CA ALA A 268 -6.69 -14.57 17.93
C ALA A 268 -5.78 -13.34 18.18
N TRP A 269 -4.66 -13.30 17.50
CA TRP A 269 -3.86 -12.10 17.35
C TRP A 269 -4.20 -11.45 16.02
N GLN A 270 -4.37 -10.15 16.03
CA GLN A 270 -4.51 -9.41 14.79
C GLN A 270 -3.12 -9.20 14.16
N ASN A 271 -2.82 -9.93 13.11
CA ASN A 271 -1.53 -9.89 12.41
C ASN A 271 -1.63 -9.10 11.11
N LEU A 272 -0.58 -8.32 10.83
CA LEU A 272 -0.41 -7.66 9.55
C LEU A 272 0.05 -8.67 8.50
N VAL A 273 -0.69 -8.78 7.42
CA VAL A 273 -0.30 -9.57 6.25
C VAL A 273 0.20 -8.63 5.15
N ILE A 274 1.42 -8.85 4.68
CA ILE A 274 1.98 -8.13 3.53
C ILE A 274 2.50 -9.16 2.53
N ASP A 275 1.81 -9.25 1.41
CA ASP A 275 2.24 -10.02 0.25
C ASP A 275 2.64 -9.06 -0.87
N ARG A 276 3.90 -9.09 -1.26
CA ARG A 276 4.42 -8.25 -2.34
C ARG A 276 4.29 -8.88 -3.71
N GLY A 277 3.81 -10.12 -3.78
CA GLY A 277 3.79 -10.84 -5.04
C GLY A 277 5.12 -10.72 -5.78
N SER A 278 5.08 -10.23 -7.01
CA SER A 278 6.28 -9.97 -7.83
C SER A 278 6.87 -8.56 -7.68
N VAL A 279 6.26 -7.68 -6.87
CA VAL A 279 6.77 -6.31 -6.62
C VAL A 279 8.09 -6.37 -5.87
N LYS A 280 9.12 -5.75 -6.41
CA LYS A 280 10.47 -5.75 -5.84
C LYS A 280 10.55 -4.78 -4.65
N VAL A 281 11.43 -5.08 -3.71
CA VAL A 281 11.71 -4.19 -2.58
C VAL A 281 12.13 -2.77 -3.03
N SER A 282 12.81 -2.68 -4.17
CA SER A 282 13.31 -1.43 -4.75
C SER A 282 12.32 -0.70 -5.65
N ASP A 283 11.14 -1.25 -5.88
CA ASP A 283 10.13 -0.57 -6.71
C ASP A 283 9.60 0.66 -5.96
N VAL A 284 9.79 1.83 -6.56
CA VAL A 284 9.32 3.09 -6.00
C VAL A 284 7.81 3.16 -6.14
N ILE A 285 7.12 3.38 -5.03
CA ILE A 285 5.67 3.55 -4.96
C ILE A 285 5.33 5.03 -5.13
N MET A 286 6.03 5.89 -4.40
CA MET A 286 5.75 7.32 -4.39
C MET A 286 7.02 8.12 -4.12
N TYR A 287 7.06 9.36 -4.60
CA TYR A 287 8.04 10.36 -4.20
C TYR A 287 7.41 11.29 -3.18
N ASN A 288 8.15 11.55 -2.10
CA ASN A 288 7.79 12.55 -1.11
C ASN A 288 8.19 13.94 -1.62
N PRO A 289 7.38 14.98 -1.43
CA PRO A 289 7.73 16.33 -1.82
C PRO A 289 8.90 16.89 -1.05
#